data_84a49134ef714518b798a0be68f432e9
#
_entry.id   84a49134ef714518b798a0be68f432e9
#
_cell.length_a   1.000
_cell.length_b   1.000
_cell.length_c   1.000
_cell.angle_alpha   90.00
_cell.angle_beta   90.00
_cell.angle_gamma   90.00
#
_symmetry.space_group_name_H-M   'P 1'
#
loop_
_entity.id
_entity.type
_entity.pdbx_description
1 polymer ?
#
loop_
_entity_poly.entity_id
_entity_poly.type
_entity_poly.pdbx_seq_one_letter_code
_entity_poly.pdbx_strand_id
1 'polypeptide(L)'
;MSQAATELVRISGHAGVVPGAGLNREFQVCKLVDTTTCIGCKACEVACLEWNGYTFTETTFDNTYQTMPETAWNYWNLIKFNEHERADGTMMLLMRKDQCMHCADPGCLAACPADAAIVQYANGIVDFQEANCIGCGYCMTGCPFNIPKFDPPSRKVFKCTLCNDRVSVGLEPACIKACPTGCLHFGTKSEMKELAETRAAQLRENSGFQDAGVYDPAGVGGTHVIYVLHDVKNPELYGGLPTDPHIPLSVRLWKGPLKWIGNFGIMFGAVGVFIHYLRFGPKVVKEDEQESHGGSQ
;
A
#
# COMPACT_ATOMS: atom_id res chain seq x y z
N MET A 1 -6.23 -19.96 13.14
CA MET A 1 -6.74 -19.30 11.92
C MET A 1 -6.78 -20.32 10.81
N SER A 2 -7.85 -20.34 10.00
CA SER A 2 -7.99 -21.27 8.87
C SER A 2 -6.95 -20.98 7.80
N GLN A 3 -6.44 -22.02 7.08
CA GLN A 3 -5.55 -21.88 5.92
C GLN A 3 -6.13 -20.91 4.85
N ALA A 4 -7.46 -20.85 4.73
CA ALA A 4 -8.16 -19.92 3.84
C ALA A 4 -7.84 -18.43 4.11
N ALA A 5 -7.49 -18.05 5.35
CA ALA A 5 -7.19 -16.66 5.68
C ALA A 5 -5.83 -16.17 5.13
N THR A 6 -4.91 -17.08 4.87
CA THR A 6 -3.58 -16.81 4.32
C THR A 6 -3.47 -17.12 2.82
N GLU A 7 -4.58 -17.45 2.17
CA GLU A 7 -4.62 -17.66 0.73
C GLU A 7 -4.32 -16.36 -0.03
N LEU A 8 -3.49 -16.46 -1.06
CA LEU A 8 -3.19 -15.34 -1.96
C LEU A 8 -4.36 -15.11 -2.91
N VAL A 9 -4.96 -13.92 -2.86
CA VAL A 9 -6.12 -13.56 -3.71
C VAL A 9 -5.78 -12.55 -4.81
N ARG A 10 -4.73 -11.75 -4.61
CA ARG A 10 -4.25 -10.78 -5.61
C ARG A 10 -2.73 -10.77 -5.65
N ILE A 11 -2.17 -10.72 -6.84
CA ILE A 11 -0.73 -10.77 -7.10
C ILE A 11 -0.38 -9.61 -8.04
N SER A 12 0.66 -8.84 -7.69
CA SER A 12 1.20 -7.81 -8.57
C SER A 12 1.70 -8.40 -9.89
N GLY A 13 1.81 -7.58 -10.92
CA GLY A 13 2.10 -8.06 -12.28
C GLY A 13 0.86 -8.57 -13.02
N HIS A 14 -0.03 -9.29 -12.34
CA HIS A 14 -1.30 -9.80 -12.86
C HIS A 14 -2.52 -8.97 -12.40
N ALA A 15 -2.31 -7.71 -12.05
CA ALA A 15 -3.35 -6.83 -11.53
C ALA A 15 -4.41 -6.52 -12.61
N GLY A 16 -5.42 -7.36 -12.69
CA GLY A 16 -6.59 -7.22 -13.54
C GLY A 16 -7.86 -7.71 -12.83
N VAL A 17 -7.74 -8.08 -11.56
CA VAL A 17 -8.85 -8.63 -10.76
C VAL A 17 -9.74 -7.48 -10.24
N VAL A 18 -11.03 -7.72 -10.19
CA VAL A 18 -12.01 -6.80 -9.62
C VAL A 18 -11.61 -6.44 -8.18
N PRO A 19 -11.63 -5.15 -7.79
CA PRO A 19 -11.31 -4.72 -6.45
C PRO A 19 -12.10 -5.49 -5.39
N GLY A 20 -11.40 -5.99 -4.35
CA GLY A 20 -12.00 -6.76 -3.27
C GLY A 20 -12.44 -8.19 -3.64
N ALA A 21 -12.26 -8.64 -4.88
CA ALA A 21 -12.52 -10.02 -5.26
C ALA A 21 -11.58 -10.99 -4.53
N GLY A 22 -12.12 -12.08 -4.03
CA GLY A 22 -11.37 -13.09 -3.27
C GLY A 22 -11.15 -12.77 -1.79
N LEU A 23 -11.49 -11.57 -1.30
CA LEU A 23 -11.45 -11.28 0.13
C LEU A 23 -12.54 -12.08 0.85
N ASN A 24 -12.13 -12.86 1.82
CA ASN A 24 -13.07 -13.63 2.64
C ASN A 24 -13.59 -12.77 3.79
N ARG A 25 -14.87 -12.38 3.72
CA ARG A 25 -15.50 -11.47 4.69
C ARG A 25 -15.45 -11.96 6.13
N GLU A 26 -15.47 -13.26 6.36
CA GLU A 26 -15.44 -13.86 7.71
C GLU A 26 -14.04 -13.78 8.35
N PHE A 27 -12.98 -13.77 7.52
CA PHE A 27 -11.59 -13.84 7.99
C PHE A 27 -10.80 -12.54 7.78
N GLN A 28 -11.46 -11.48 7.29
CA GLN A 28 -10.77 -10.20 7.17
C GLN A 28 -10.34 -9.69 8.54
N VAL A 29 -9.05 -9.46 8.67
CA VAL A 29 -8.49 -8.84 9.87
C VAL A 29 -8.46 -7.32 9.73
N CYS A 30 -8.52 -6.63 10.85
CA CYS A 30 -8.45 -5.17 10.88
C CYS A 30 -7.69 -4.71 12.14
N LYS A 31 -6.95 -3.65 11.97
CA LYS A 31 -6.39 -2.86 13.07
C LYS A 31 -7.25 -1.61 13.26
N LEU A 32 -7.74 -1.41 14.46
CA LEU A 32 -8.33 -0.15 14.88
C LEU A 32 -7.29 0.69 15.61
N VAL A 33 -7.22 1.96 15.28
CA VAL A 33 -6.42 2.97 15.95
C VAL A 33 -7.36 4.03 16.52
N ASP A 34 -7.58 4.00 17.82
CA ASP A 34 -8.31 5.07 18.52
C ASP A 34 -7.36 6.23 18.81
N THR A 35 -7.32 7.22 17.92
CA THR A 35 -6.42 8.37 18.09
C THR A 35 -6.74 9.19 19.33
N THR A 36 -7.94 9.03 19.89
CA THR A 36 -8.42 9.81 21.06
C THR A 36 -7.84 9.32 22.38
N THR A 37 -7.27 8.10 22.40
CA THR A 37 -6.61 7.49 23.56
C THR A 37 -5.10 7.36 23.38
N CYS A 38 -4.58 7.79 22.22
CA CYS A 38 -3.15 7.80 21.95
C CYS A 38 -2.44 8.86 22.79
N ILE A 39 -1.32 8.49 23.44
CA ILE A 39 -0.48 9.41 24.23
C ILE A 39 0.86 9.73 23.55
N GLY A 40 1.04 9.30 22.30
CA GLY A 40 2.28 9.57 21.54
C GLY A 40 3.55 8.93 22.10
N CYS A 41 3.45 7.87 22.91
CA CYS A 41 4.58 7.25 23.61
C CYS A 41 5.59 6.53 22.70
N LYS A 42 5.27 6.34 21.41
CA LYS A 42 6.11 5.69 20.38
C LYS A 42 6.46 4.22 20.65
N ALA A 43 5.92 3.57 21.68
CA ALA A 43 6.17 2.15 21.95
C ALA A 43 5.84 1.25 20.74
N CYS A 44 4.83 1.61 19.95
CA CYS A 44 4.48 0.92 18.72
C CYS A 44 5.55 1.05 17.61
N GLU A 45 6.32 2.14 17.58
CA GLU A 45 7.44 2.34 16.66
C GLU A 45 8.60 1.43 17.06
N VAL A 46 8.99 1.45 18.33
CA VAL A 46 10.07 0.61 18.88
C VAL A 46 9.78 -0.87 18.67
N ALA A 47 8.56 -1.31 19.02
CA ALA A 47 8.17 -2.71 18.84
C ALA A 47 8.19 -3.17 17.37
N CYS A 48 7.90 -2.25 16.43
CA CYS A 48 8.00 -2.55 15.00
C CYS A 48 9.44 -2.67 14.54
N LEU A 49 10.33 -1.80 15.00
CA LEU A 49 11.76 -1.86 14.69
C LEU A 49 12.37 -3.16 15.22
N GLU A 50 12.17 -3.47 16.49
CA GLU A 50 12.67 -4.69 17.13
C GLU A 50 12.18 -5.95 16.44
N TRP A 51 10.88 -6.03 16.14
CA TRP A 51 10.31 -7.21 15.50
C TRP A 51 10.86 -7.45 14.09
N ASN A 52 11.09 -6.38 13.33
CA ASN A 52 11.59 -6.49 11.95
C ASN A 52 13.12 -6.42 11.83
N GLY A 53 13.85 -6.37 12.96
CA GLY A 53 15.30 -6.38 12.98
C GLY A 53 15.94 -5.10 12.42
N TYR A 54 15.23 -3.97 12.46
CA TYR A 54 15.77 -2.68 12.04
C TYR A 54 16.40 -1.92 13.19
N THR A 55 17.47 -1.22 12.88
CA THR A 55 18.12 -0.30 13.83
C THR A 55 17.40 1.05 13.82
N PHE A 56 17.41 1.71 14.97
CA PHE A 56 16.87 3.04 15.11
C PHE A 56 17.66 4.03 14.23
N THR A 57 16.94 4.89 13.51
CA THR A 57 17.56 5.97 12.73
C THR A 57 17.87 7.15 13.64
N GLU A 58 19.13 7.54 13.72
CA GLU A 58 19.53 8.75 14.45
C GLU A 58 18.90 9.97 13.79
N THR A 59 18.29 10.81 14.62
CA THR A 59 17.70 12.08 14.19
C THR A 59 18.22 13.23 15.06
N THR A 60 18.31 14.42 14.48
CA THR A 60 18.67 15.61 15.24
C THR A 60 17.41 16.24 15.82
N PHE A 61 17.45 16.62 17.10
CA PHE A 61 16.36 17.33 17.74
C PHE A 61 16.17 18.71 17.08
N ASP A 62 14.95 18.98 16.62
CA ASP A 62 14.57 20.19 15.88
C ASP A 62 13.49 21.03 16.60
N ASN A 63 13.35 20.83 17.90
CA ASN A 63 12.33 21.43 18.75
C ASN A 63 10.89 20.99 18.47
N THR A 64 10.72 19.86 17.79
CA THR A 64 9.41 19.24 17.56
C THR A 64 9.26 17.91 18.31
N TYR A 65 8.00 17.43 18.45
CA TYR A 65 7.73 16.09 18.98
C TYR A 65 8.10 14.98 17.99
N GLN A 66 8.31 15.35 16.73
CA GLN A 66 8.49 14.43 15.61
C GLN A 66 9.69 14.89 14.75
N THR A 67 10.85 14.26 14.95
CA THR A 67 12.08 14.56 14.19
C THR A 67 12.15 13.88 12.82
N MET A 68 11.34 12.82 12.60
CA MET A 68 11.17 12.21 11.28
C MET A 68 9.90 12.75 10.61
N PRO A 69 9.99 13.35 9.40
CA PRO A 69 8.84 13.97 8.73
C PRO A 69 7.82 12.92 8.23
N GLU A 70 8.30 11.72 7.86
CA GLU A 70 7.50 10.64 7.30
C GLU A 70 8.12 9.27 7.61
N THR A 71 7.39 8.19 7.30
CA THR A 71 7.92 6.82 7.36
C THR A 71 9.11 6.63 6.43
N ALA A 72 9.98 5.66 6.74
CA ALA A 72 11.14 5.32 5.93
C ALA A 72 11.14 3.83 5.57
N TRP A 73 12.08 3.42 4.71
CA TRP A 73 12.20 2.02 4.30
C TRP A 73 12.47 1.06 5.48
N ASN A 74 13.16 1.55 6.52
CA ASN A 74 13.45 0.85 7.77
C ASN A 74 12.61 1.36 8.96
N TYR A 75 11.64 2.23 8.73
CA TYR A 75 10.79 2.83 9.77
C TYR A 75 9.33 2.84 9.30
N TRP A 76 8.64 1.71 9.47
CA TRP A 76 7.38 1.42 8.81
C TRP A 76 6.14 2.03 9.45
N ASN A 77 6.28 2.59 10.64
CA ASN A 77 5.22 3.35 11.29
C ASN A 77 5.80 4.50 12.11
N LEU A 78 5.06 5.57 12.20
CA LEU A 78 5.47 6.82 12.82
C LEU A 78 4.27 7.46 13.52
N ILE A 79 4.45 7.97 14.73
CA ILE A 79 3.43 8.80 15.37
C ILE A 79 3.62 10.23 14.86
N LYS A 80 2.64 10.71 14.13
CA LYS A 80 2.55 12.10 13.70
C LYS A 80 1.86 12.93 14.77
N PHE A 81 2.40 14.09 15.02
CA PHE A 81 1.88 15.08 15.97
C PHE A 81 1.42 16.31 15.19
N ASN A 82 0.25 16.83 15.54
CA ASN A 82 -0.26 18.08 15.00
C ASN A 82 -0.92 18.90 16.10
N GLU A 83 -0.51 20.14 16.24
CA GLU A 83 -1.16 21.10 17.14
C GLU A 83 -2.27 21.80 16.37
N HIS A 84 -3.46 21.78 16.94
CA HIS A 84 -4.66 22.35 16.34
C HIS A 84 -5.37 23.25 17.34
N GLU A 85 -5.56 24.51 16.98
CA GLU A 85 -6.36 25.45 17.75
C GLU A 85 -7.83 25.32 17.34
N ARG A 86 -8.69 25.06 18.31
CA ARG A 86 -10.14 25.01 18.13
C ARG A 86 -10.73 26.41 17.98
N ALA A 87 -11.96 26.47 17.46
CA ALA A 87 -12.71 27.73 17.36
C ALA A 87 -12.92 28.47 18.67
N ASP A 88 -12.87 27.77 19.81
CA ASP A 88 -12.97 28.32 21.16
C ASP A 88 -11.61 28.79 21.72
N GLY A 89 -10.53 28.71 20.95
CA GLY A 89 -9.18 29.08 21.36
C GLY A 89 -8.43 28.00 22.15
N THR A 90 -9.05 26.84 22.40
CA THR A 90 -8.36 25.72 23.08
C THR A 90 -7.42 24.96 22.12
N MET A 91 -6.23 24.61 22.62
CA MET A 91 -5.26 23.82 21.85
C MET A 91 -5.51 22.31 22.00
N MET A 92 -5.48 21.61 20.90
CA MET A 92 -5.46 20.15 20.85
C MET A 92 -4.16 19.64 20.28
N LEU A 93 -3.57 18.65 20.91
CA LEU A 93 -2.46 17.88 20.36
C LEU A 93 -3.04 16.61 19.76
N LEU A 94 -3.08 16.56 18.42
CA LEU A 94 -3.59 15.42 17.66
C LEU A 94 -2.46 14.47 17.34
N MET A 95 -2.63 13.21 17.66
CA MET A 95 -1.64 12.16 17.44
C MET A 95 -2.21 11.07 16.55
N ARG A 96 -1.50 10.71 15.49
CA ARG A 96 -1.90 9.65 14.58
C ARG A 96 -0.73 8.73 14.27
N LYS A 97 -0.97 7.43 14.35
CA LYS A 97 -0.03 6.41 13.89
C LYS A 97 -0.07 6.33 12.36
N ASP A 98 0.96 6.87 11.69
CA ASP A 98 1.14 6.78 10.26
C ASP A 98 1.75 5.43 9.88
N GLN A 99 1.09 4.69 8.97
CA GLN A 99 1.47 3.34 8.56
C GLN A 99 0.72 2.90 7.30
N CYS A 100 1.02 1.71 6.78
CA CYS A 100 0.22 1.13 5.69
C CYS A 100 -1.24 0.92 6.13
N MET A 101 -2.17 1.33 5.27
CA MET A 101 -3.62 1.21 5.51
C MET A 101 -4.18 -0.14 5.10
N HIS A 102 -3.39 -0.99 4.41
CA HIS A 102 -3.82 -2.29 3.88
C HIS A 102 -5.18 -2.18 3.16
N CYS A 103 -5.20 -1.35 2.11
CA CYS A 103 -6.40 -1.05 1.32
C CYS A 103 -7.06 -2.32 0.78
N ALA A 104 -8.39 -2.36 0.71
CA ALA A 104 -9.10 -3.45 0.06
C ALA A 104 -8.87 -3.42 -1.47
N ASP A 105 -8.71 -2.21 -2.04
CA ASP A 105 -8.19 -2.02 -3.40
C ASP A 105 -6.81 -1.33 -3.36
N PRO A 106 -5.69 -2.11 -3.24
CA PRO A 106 -4.39 -1.53 -3.02
C PRO A 106 -3.78 -0.96 -4.30
N GLY A 107 -3.69 0.36 -4.39
CA GLY A 107 -3.08 1.06 -5.52
C GLY A 107 -1.60 0.72 -5.72
N CYS A 108 -0.87 0.42 -4.65
CA CYS A 108 0.52 -0.05 -4.73
C CYS A 108 0.64 -1.40 -5.44
N LEU A 109 -0.27 -2.34 -5.20
CA LEU A 109 -0.33 -3.62 -5.89
C LEU A 109 -0.73 -3.41 -7.36
N ALA A 110 -1.75 -2.59 -7.60
CA ALA A 110 -2.20 -2.29 -8.97
C ALA A 110 -1.10 -1.64 -9.82
N ALA A 111 -0.27 -0.77 -9.23
CA ALA A 111 0.82 -0.10 -9.94
C ALA A 111 2.04 -1.01 -10.18
N CYS A 112 2.25 -2.04 -9.37
CA CYS A 112 3.46 -2.87 -9.41
C CYS A 112 3.52 -3.72 -10.68
N PRO A 113 4.60 -3.60 -11.50
CA PRO A 113 4.79 -4.44 -12.68
C PRO A 113 5.48 -5.77 -12.39
N ALA A 114 6.18 -5.88 -11.26
CA ALA A 114 6.92 -7.08 -10.89
C ALA A 114 5.96 -8.16 -10.37
N ASP A 115 6.14 -9.38 -10.85
CA ASP A 115 5.30 -10.49 -10.45
C ASP A 115 5.51 -10.84 -8.97
N ALA A 116 4.42 -11.00 -8.24
CA ALA A 116 4.39 -11.37 -6.82
C ALA A 116 5.26 -10.53 -5.87
N ALA A 117 5.67 -9.31 -6.26
CA ALA A 117 6.40 -8.41 -5.35
C ALA A 117 5.48 -7.78 -4.30
N ILE A 118 4.22 -7.54 -4.63
CA ILE A 118 3.17 -7.14 -3.68
C ILE A 118 2.04 -8.15 -3.83
N VAL A 119 1.59 -8.70 -2.71
CA VAL A 119 0.53 -9.70 -2.68
C VAL A 119 -0.56 -9.28 -1.70
N GLN A 120 -1.78 -9.73 -1.96
CA GLN A 120 -2.90 -9.54 -1.04
C GLN A 120 -3.47 -10.91 -0.67
N TYR A 121 -3.64 -11.14 0.62
CA TYR A 121 -4.21 -12.36 1.17
C TYR A 121 -5.73 -12.23 1.34
N ALA A 122 -6.41 -13.36 1.46
CA ALA A 122 -7.86 -13.42 1.67
C ALA A 122 -8.33 -12.71 2.95
N ASN A 123 -7.44 -12.60 3.96
CA ASN A 123 -7.69 -11.86 5.19
C ASN A 123 -7.55 -10.33 5.03
N GLY A 124 -7.21 -9.83 3.83
CA GLY A 124 -7.09 -8.41 3.52
C GLY A 124 -5.68 -7.83 3.72
N ILE A 125 -4.75 -8.57 4.28
CA ILE A 125 -3.36 -8.10 4.43
C ILE A 125 -2.72 -7.91 3.06
N VAL A 126 -2.15 -6.74 2.83
CA VAL A 126 -1.33 -6.45 1.66
C VAL A 126 0.13 -6.56 2.08
N ASP A 127 0.81 -7.58 1.60
CA ASP A 127 2.17 -7.90 1.97
C ASP A 127 3.18 -7.55 0.85
N PHE A 128 4.45 -7.55 1.21
CA PHE A 128 5.55 -7.22 0.33
C PHE A 128 6.58 -8.35 0.32
N GLN A 129 6.94 -8.80 -0.88
CA GLN A 129 7.90 -9.87 -1.10
C GLN A 129 9.19 -9.27 -1.68
N GLU A 130 10.18 -9.07 -0.81
CA GLU A 130 11.44 -8.41 -1.16
C GLU A 130 12.17 -9.11 -2.32
N ALA A 131 12.20 -10.44 -2.31
CA ALA A 131 12.90 -11.22 -3.34
C ALA A 131 12.41 -10.91 -4.76
N ASN A 132 11.13 -10.59 -4.91
CA ASN A 132 10.49 -10.34 -6.21
C ASN A 132 10.50 -8.85 -6.59
N CYS A 133 10.93 -7.96 -5.71
CA CYS A 133 10.95 -6.52 -5.98
C CYS A 133 12.08 -6.15 -6.95
N ILE A 134 11.77 -5.41 -8.01
CA ILE A 134 12.73 -4.90 -9.01
C ILE A 134 13.16 -3.45 -8.75
N GLY A 135 12.68 -2.81 -7.67
CA GLY A 135 13.07 -1.46 -7.29
C GLY A 135 12.57 -0.33 -8.19
N CYS A 136 11.52 -0.55 -9.00
CA CYS A 136 11.03 0.45 -9.96
C CYS A 136 10.29 1.65 -9.34
N GLY A 137 9.86 1.59 -8.08
CA GLY A 137 9.19 2.67 -7.35
C GLY A 137 7.73 2.95 -7.72
N TYR A 138 7.12 2.26 -8.69
CA TYR A 138 5.73 2.53 -9.11
C TYR A 138 4.70 2.35 -7.99
N CYS A 139 4.96 1.49 -7.03
CA CYS A 139 4.10 1.32 -5.86
C CYS A 139 4.07 2.57 -4.96
N MET A 140 5.12 3.39 -4.97
CA MET A 140 5.16 4.67 -4.25
C MET A 140 4.17 5.65 -4.90
N THR A 141 4.21 5.78 -6.23
CA THR A 141 3.29 6.63 -6.99
C THR A 141 1.84 6.11 -6.92
N GLY A 142 1.66 4.78 -6.83
CA GLY A 142 0.35 4.15 -6.76
C GLY A 142 -0.34 4.27 -5.39
N CYS A 143 0.38 4.66 -4.34
CA CYS A 143 -0.15 4.71 -2.98
C CYS A 143 -0.65 6.11 -2.62
N PRO A 144 -1.97 6.31 -2.40
CA PRO A 144 -2.49 7.63 -2.04
C PRO A 144 -2.10 8.08 -0.63
N PHE A 145 -1.51 7.19 0.18
CA PHE A 145 -1.06 7.47 1.54
C PHE A 145 0.45 7.68 1.65
N ASN A 146 1.19 7.65 0.55
CA ASN A 146 2.66 7.81 0.50
C ASN A 146 3.44 6.84 1.42
N ILE A 147 2.98 5.58 1.54
CA ILE A 147 3.55 4.64 2.52
C ILE A 147 4.75 3.83 1.99
N PRO A 148 4.74 3.24 0.78
CA PRO A 148 5.90 2.49 0.32
C PRO A 148 7.13 3.40 0.22
N LYS A 149 8.27 2.97 0.78
CA LYS A 149 9.52 3.74 0.79
C LYS A 149 10.65 2.95 0.17
N PHE A 150 11.46 3.64 -0.63
CA PHE A 150 12.59 3.07 -1.34
C PHE A 150 13.83 3.03 -0.43
N ASP A 151 14.52 1.88 -0.43
CA ASP A 151 15.82 1.70 0.18
C ASP A 151 16.92 1.81 -0.87
N PRO A 152 17.76 2.86 -0.84
CA PRO A 152 18.83 3.05 -1.83
C PRO A 152 19.87 1.93 -1.84
N PRO A 153 20.35 1.41 -0.70
CA PRO A 153 21.31 0.31 -0.65
C PRO A 153 20.81 -0.97 -1.31
N SER A 154 19.66 -1.49 -0.92
CA SER A 154 19.11 -2.73 -1.49
C SER A 154 18.40 -2.53 -2.83
N ARG A 155 18.08 -1.29 -3.20
CA ARG A 155 17.26 -0.90 -4.34
C ARG A 155 15.88 -1.58 -4.34
N LYS A 156 15.31 -1.75 -3.16
CA LYS A 156 14.00 -2.36 -2.93
C LYS A 156 13.04 -1.35 -2.30
N VAL A 157 11.75 -1.67 -2.29
CA VAL A 157 10.74 -0.85 -1.64
C VAL A 157 10.18 -1.62 -0.46
N PHE A 158 9.99 -0.95 0.66
CA PHE A 158 9.49 -1.54 1.90
C PHE A 158 8.25 -0.81 2.41
N LYS A 159 7.44 -1.51 3.19
CA LYS A 159 6.26 -0.98 3.87
C LYS A 159 5.82 -1.91 5.00
N CYS A 160 4.96 -1.43 5.89
CA CYS A 160 4.33 -2.26 6.90
C CYS A 160 3.61 -3.47 6.27
N THR A 161 3.81 -4.67 6.82
CA THR A 161 3.23 -5.95 6.40
C THR A 161 2.05 -6.39 7.29
N LEU A 162 1.60 -5.54 8.23
CA LEU A 162 0.67 -5.87 9.32
C LEU A 162 1.15 -7.06 10.16
N CYS A 163 2.47 -7.29 10.21
CA CYS A 163 3.08 -8.47 10.86
C CYS A 163 2.41 -9.77 10.39
N ASN A 164 2.31 -9.97 9.06
CA ASN A 164 1.67 -11.16 8.49
C ASN A 164 2.26 -12.48 9.03
N ASP A 165 3.56 -12.49 9.28
CA ASP A 165 4.29 -13.58 9.93
C ASP A 165 3.73 -13.93 11.32
N ARG A 166 3.38 -12.93 12.14
CA ARG A 166 2.75 -13.10 13.44
C ARG A 166 1.28 -13.47 13.31
N VAL A 167 0.54 -12.75 12.47
CA VAL A 167 -0.90 -12.93 12.28
C VAL A 167 -1.22 -14.32 11.75
N SER A 168 -0.40 -14.87 10.86
CA SER A 168 -0.57 -16.21 10.29
C SER A 168 -0.52 -17.33 11.33
N VAL A 169 0.20 -17.12 12.43
CA VAL A 169 0.31 -18.06 13.56
C VAL A 169 -0.58 -17.67 14.75
N GLY A 170 -1.51 -16.74 14.57
CA GLY A 170 -2.49 -16.35 15.59
C GLY A 170 -1.99 -15.33 16.62
N LEU A 171 -0.85 -14.69 16.39
CA LEU A 171 -0.32 -13.65 17.24
C LEU A 171 -0.76 -12.27 16.76
N GLU A 172 -0.98 -11.34 17.69
CA GLU A 172 -1.24 -9.94 17.36
C GLU A 172 0.01 -9.27 16.75
N PRO A 173 -0.17 -8.26 15.87
CA PRO A 173 0.93 -7.41 15.42
C PRO A 173 1.75 -6.82 16.59
N ALA A 174 3.07 -6.76 16.43
CA ALA A 174 3.98 -6.32 17.51
C ALA A 174 3.63 -4.94 18.08
N CYS A 175 3.26 -4.01 17.21
CA CYS A 175 2.87 -2.65 17.62
C CYS A 175 1.59 -2.60 18.48
N ILE A 176 0.66 -3.54 18.29
CA ILE A 176 -0.56 -3.62 19.09
C ILE A 176 -0.23 -4.14 20.47
N LYS A 177 0.49 -5.26 20.54
CA LYS A 177 0.92 -5.85 21.80
C LYS A 177 1.71 -4.88 22.70
N ALA A 178 2.44 -3.94 22.10
CA ALA A 178 3.25 -2.96 22.82
C ALA A 178 2.49 -1.69 23.22
N CYS A 179 1.22 -1.53 22.86
CA CYS A 179 0.48 -0.30 23.13
C CYS A 179 0.02 -0.23 24.58
N PRO A 180 0.56 0.70 25.43
CA PRO A 180 0.27 0.71 26.86
C PRO A 180 -1.13 1.28 27.17
N THR A 181 -1.68 2.11 26.30
CA THR A 181 -3.01 2.73 26.50
C THR A 181 -4.14 1.91 25.87
N GLY A 182 -3.81 0.85 25.10
CA GLY A 182 -4.80 0.11 24.36
C GLY A 182 -5.46 0.92 23.23
N CYS A 183 -4.84 1.98 22.72
CA CYS A 183 -5.38 2.71 21.57
C CYS A 183 -5.33 1.91 20.28
N LEU A 184 -4.54 0.83 20.24
CA LEU A 184 -4.43 -0.08 19.11
C LEU A 184 -5.16 -1.38 19.43
N HIS A 185 -6.15 -1.73 18.61
CA HIS A 185 -6.88 -2.99 18.71
C HIS A 185 -6.71 -3.84 17.46
N PHE A 186 -6.89 -5.14 17.59
CA PHE A 186 -6.80 -6.08 16.48
C PHE A 186 -7.88 -7.15 16.60
N GLY A 187 -8.54 -7.45 15.48
CA GLY A 187 -9.59 -8.46 15.42
C GLY A 187 -10.12 -8.60 14.02
N THR A 188 -11.32 -9.14 13.88
CA THR A 188 -12.01 -9.18 12.60
C THR A 188 -12.42 -7.76 12.17
N LYS A 189 -12.55 -7.54 10.86
CA LYS A 189 -12.94 -6.20 10.37
C LYS A 189 -14.32 -5.77 10.87
N SER A 190 -15.26 -6.72 11.04
CA SER A 190 -16.59 -6.45 11.59
C SER A 190 -16.53 -5.99 13.05
N GLU A 191 -15.82 -6.72 13.90
CA GLU A 191 -15.64 -6.37 15.32
C GLU A 191 -14.96 -5.01 15.49
N MET A 192 -13.91 -4.76 14.71
CA MET A 192 -13.17 -3.50 14.79
C MET A 192 -14.00 -2.30 14.30
N LYS A 193 -14.87 -2.48 13.31
CA LYS A 193 -15.81 -1.44 12.88
C LYS A 193 -16.86 -1.17 13.94
N GLU A 194 -17.45 -2.18 14.54
CA GLU A 194 -18.43 -2.03 15.61
C GLU A 194 -17.83 -1.31 16.82
N LEU A 195 -16.62 -1.70 17.23
CA LEU A 195 -15.90 -1.05 18.31
C LEU A 195 -15.60 0.42 17.98
N ALA A 196 -15.16 0.70 16.75
CA ALA A 196 -14.86 2.06 16.30
C ALA A 196 -16.10 2.96 16.28
N GLU A 197 -17.24 2.47 15.76
CA GLU A 197 -18.50 3.20 15.73
C GLU A 197 -19.04 3.47 17.15
N THR A 198 -18.96 2.48 18.03
CA THR A 198 -19.32 2.62 19.44
C THR A 198 -18.48 3.71 20.10
N ARG A 199 -17.17 3.71 19.85
CA ARG A 199 -16.27 4.72 20.40
C ARG A 199 -16.57 6.12 19.83
N ALA A 200 -16.80 6.23 18.53
CA ALA A 200 -17.18 7.50 17.90
C ALA A 200 -18.50 8.04 18.46
N ALA A 201 -19.50 7.19 18.71
CA ALA A 201 -20.75 7.58 19.36
C ALA A 201 -20.52 8.13 20.77
N GLN A 202 -19.71 7.44 21.59
CA GLN A 202 -19.33 7.91 22.93
C GLN A 202 -18.67 9.29 22.91
N LEU A 203 -17.80 9.57 21.92
CA LEU A 203 -17.15 10.86 21.78
C LEU A 203 -18.15 11.98 21.46
N ARG A 204 -19.14 11.70 20.60
CA ARG A 204 -20.20 12.65 20.27
C ARG A 204 -21.10 12.97 21.47
N GLU A 205 -21.48 11.93 22.22
CA GLU A 205 -22.43 12.05 23.32
C GLU A 205 -21.80 12.64 24.59
N ASN A 206 -20.63 12.15 24.97
CA ASN A 206 -20.06 12.41 26.31
C ASN A 206 -18.91 13.42 26.29
N SER A 207 -18.28 13.69 25.15
CA SER A 207 -17.05 14.49 25.06
C SER A 207 -17.19 15.74 24.19
N GLY A 208 -18.38 15.99 23.64
CA GLY A 208 -18.65 17.18 22.83
C GLY A 208 -17.99 17.23 21.44
N PHE A 209 -17.43 16.12 20.98
CA PHE A 209 -16.84 16.03 19.64
C PHE A 209 -17.91 15.63 18.61
N GLN A 210 -18.72 16.58 18.16
CA GLN A 210 -19.87 16.33 17.29
C GLN A 210 -19.49 15.68 15.94
N ASP A 211 -18.28 15.96 15.45
CA ASP A 211 -17.74 15.43 14.20
C ASP A 211 -16.85 14.18 14.38
N ALA A 212 -16.89 13.58 15.60
CA ALA A 212 -16.17 12.33 15.82
C ALA A 212 -16.73 11.19 14.96
N GLY A 213 -15.83 10.43 14.37
CA GLY A 213 -16.22 9.37 13.43
C GLY A 213 -15.12 8.39 13.11
N VAL A 214 -15.47 7.44 12.26
CA VAL A 214 -14.56 6.38 11.78
C VAL A 214 -14.04 6.72 10.40
N TYR A 215 -12.73 6.76 10.26
CA TYR A 215 -12.07 6.91 8.97
C TYR A 215 -11.77 5.52 8.35
N ASP A 216 -12.55 5.15 7.33
CA ASP A 216 -12.42 3.94 6.50
C ASP A 216 -12.74 4.34 5.04
N PRO A 217 -11.78 4.95 4.31
CA PRO A 217 -12.06 5.66 3.06
C PRO A 217 -12.50 4.73 1.92
N ALA A 218 -13.63 5.05 1.31
CA ALA A 218 -14.24 4.26 0.25
C ALA A 218 -13.47 4.31 -1.08
N GLY A 219 -12.71 5.38 -1.35
CA GLY A 219 -11.98 5.57 -2.62
C GLY A 219 -10.90 4.53 -2.92
N VAL A 220 -10.50 3.76 -1.89
CA VAL A 220 -9.59 2.60 -1.98
C VAL A 220 -10.29 1.28 -1.59
N GLY A 221 -11.63 1.25 -1.67
CA GLY A 221 -12.46 0.09 -1.32
C GLY A 221 -12.61 -0.16 0.19
N GLY A 222 -12.23 0.80 1.02
CA GLY A 222 -12.04 0.66 2.46
C GLY A 222 -10.64 0.14 2.80
N THR A 223 -10.34 0.07 4.10
CA THR A 223 -9.00 -0.27 4.60
C THR A 223 -9.05 -1.31 5.71
N HIS A 224 -7.93 -2.02 5.94
CA HIS A 224 -7.77 -2.96 7.06
C HIS A 224 -6.99 -2.31 8.23
N VAL A 225 -6.83 -0.99 8.17
CA VAL A 225 -6.45 -0.12 9.29
C VAL A 225 -7.43 1.02 9.30
N ILE A 226 -8.23 1.14 10.35
CA ILE A 226 -9.25 2.18 10.51
C ILE A 226 -8.90 3.06 11.70
N TYR A 227 -9.33 4.32 11.64
CA TYR A 227 -9.09 5.27 12.72
C TYR A 227 -10.40 5.77 13.33
N VAL A 228 -10.44 5.93 14.66
CA VAL A 228 -11.39 6.83 15.33
C VAL A 228 -10.74 8.18 15.44
N LEU A 229 -11.40 9.21 14.91
CA LEU A 229 -10.95 10.59 14.91
C LEU A 229 -11.94 11.46 15.71
N HIS A 230 -11.46 12.51 16.38
CA HIS A 230 -12.33 13.54 16.98
C HIS A 230 -13.08 14.35 15.91
N ASP A 231 -12.48 14.48 14.74
CA ASP A 231 -13.06 15.16 13.58
C ASP A 231 -12.77 14.35 12.31
N VAL A 232 -13.74 13.59 11.84
CA VAL A 232 -13.62 12.78 10.63
C VAL A 232 -13.86 13.59 9.35
N LYS A 233 -14.40 14.81 9.46
CA LYS A 233 -14.60 15.70 8.31
C LYS A 233 -13.31 16.35 7.87
N ASN A 234 -12.37 16.55 8.80
CA ASN A 234 -11.06 17.17 8.56
C ASN A 234 -9.91 16.21 8.92
N PRO A 235 -9.79 15.05 8.24
CA PRO A 235 -8.77 14.05 8.57
C PRO A 235 -7.34 14.56 8.34
N GLU A 236 -7.15 15.57 7.47
CA GLU A 236 -5.87 16.21 7.20
C GLU A 236 -5.23 16.84 8.44
N LEU A 237 -6.01 17.20 9.46
CA LEU A 237 -5.51 17.66 10.74
C LEU A 237 -4.66 16.61 11.47
N TYR A 238 -4.81 15.35 11.11
CA TYR A 238 -4.06 14.24 11.69
C TYR A 238 -2.78 13.96 10.90
N GLY A 239 -1.91 14.96 10.77
CA GLY A 239 -0.61 14.84 10.08
C GLY A 239 -0.74 14.54 8.59
N GLY A 240 -1.73 15.15 7.91
CA GLY A 240 -1.93 15.03 6.48
C GLY A 240 -2.59 13.71 6.04
N LEU A 241 -3.50 13.17 6.83
CA LEU A 241 -4.31 12.01 6.41
C LEU A 241 -5.23 12.43 5.26
N PRO A 242 -5.19 11.78 4.09
CA PRO A 242 -5.99 12.21 2.93
C PRO A 242 -7.49 12.14 3.20
N THR A 243 -8.25 13.18 2.80
CA THR A 243 -9.71 13.21 2.95
C THR A 243 -10.39 12.19 2.06
N ASP A 244 -9.95 12.10 0.80
CA ASP A 244 -10.54 11.20 -0.20
C ASP A 244 -9.46 10.49 -1.03
N PRO A 245 -8.77 9.51 -0.45
CA PRO A 245 -7.69 8.80 -1.12
C PRO A 245 -8.21 7.90 -2.23
N HIS A 246 -7.70 8.10 -3.45
CA HIS A 246 -8.01 7.30 -4.63
C HIS A 246 -6.76 6.71 -5.27
N ILE A 247 -6.91 5.59 -5.95
CA ILE A 247 -5.85 5.10 -6.85
C ILE A 247 -5.67 6.12 -7.98
N PRO A 248 -4.44 6.61 -8.23
CA PRO A 248 -4.18 7.58 -9.28
C PRO A 248 -4.72 7.15 -10.64
N LEU A 249 -5.36 8.08 -11.34
CA LEU A 249 -5.94 7.82 -12.66
C LEU A 249 -4.91 7.29 -13.66
N SER A 250 -3.66 7.76 -13.56
CA SER A 250 -2.53 7.27 -14.36
C SER A 250 -2.32 5.75 -14.23
N VAL A 251 -2.42 5.21 -13.00
CA VAL A 251 -2.31 3.76 -12.74
C VAL A 251 -3.48 3.02 -13.38
N ARG A 252 -4.70 3.52 -13.21
CA ARG A 252 -5.92 2.90 -13.78
C ARG A 252 -5.87 2.90 -15.32
N LEU A 253 -5.48 4.00 -15.93
CA LEU A 253 -5.36 4.12 -17.39
C LEU A 253 -4.26 3.21 -17.95
N TRP A 254 -3.08 3.21 -17.34
CA TRP A 254 -1.93 2.43 -17.79
C TRP A 254 -2.18 0.92 -17.69
N LYS A 255 -2.75 0.46 -16.57
CA LYS A 255 -3.05 -0.97 -16.38
C LYS A 255 -4.34 -1.43 -17.07
N GLY A 256 -5.19 -0.50 -17.50
CA GLY A 256 -6.44 -0.76 -18.20
C GLY A 256 -6.32 -0.52 -19.70
N PRO A 257 -7.01 0.51 -20.24
CA PRO A 257 -7.17 0.70 -21.68
C PRO A 257 -5.86 0.96 -22.42
N LEU A 258 -4.93 1.73 -21.86
CA LEU A 258 -3.67 2.06 -22.54
C LEU A 258 -2.77 0.84 -22.78
N LYS A 259 -2.79 -0.14 -21.87
CA LYS A 259 -2.07 -1.41 -22.05
C LYS A 259 -2.58 -2.15 -23.28
N TRP A 260 -3.89 -2.22 -23.48
CA TRP A 260 -4.50 -2.88 -24.63
C TRP A 260 -4.21 -2.13 -25.93
N ILE A 261 -4.36 -0.80 -25.93
CA ILE A 261 -4.05 0.05 -27.08
C ILE A 261 -2.57 -0.11 -27.48
N GLY A 262 -1.66 -0.10 -26.51
CA GLY A 262 -0.23 -0.31 -26.76
C GLY A 262 0.07 -1.69 -27.34
N ASN A 263 -0.51 -2.75 -26.81
CA ASN A 263 -0.35 -4.10 -27.30
C ASN A 263 -0.86 -4.26 -28.73
N PHE A 264 -2.04 -3.70 -29.05
CA PHE A 264 -2.57 -3.67 -30.41
C PHE A 264 -1.66 -2.87 -31.35
N GLY A 265 -1.16 -1.71 -30.93
CA GLY A 265 -0.23 -0.90 -31.70
C GLY A 265 1.05 -1.65 -32.06
N ILE A 266 1.64 -2.35 -31.10
CA ILE A 266 2.84 -3.20 -31.32
C ILE A 266 2.51 -4.33 -32.28
N MET A 267 1.38 -5.02 -32.10
CA MET A 267 0.96 -6.11 -32.98
C MET A 267 0.78 -5.64 -34.42
N PHE A 268 0.04 -4.53 -34.63
CA PHE A 268 -0.15 -3.96 -35.98
C PHE A 268 1.15 -3.47 -36.58
N GLY A 269 2.05 -2.87 -35.77
CA GLY A 269 3.38 -2.49 -36.21
C GLY A 269 4.20 -3.68 -36.67
N ALA A 270 4.23 -4.77 -35.92
CA ALA A 270 4.93 -6.00 -36.27
C ALA A 270 4.37 -6.61 -37.57
N VAL A 271 3.04 -6.68 -37.70
CA VAL A 271 2.37 -7.12 -38.93
C VAL A 271 2.75 -6.23 -40.12
N GLY A 272 2.74 -4.90 -39.93
CA GLY A 272 3.14 -3.94 -40.96
C GLY A 272 4.58 -4.12 -41.42
N VAL A 273 5.52 -4.30 -40.49
CA VAL A 273 6.93 -4.61 -40.80
C VAL A 273 7.05 -5.93 -41.51
N PHE A 274 6.32 -6.97 -41.11
CA PHE A 274 6.32 -8.26 -41.78
C PHE A 274 5.80 -8.19 -43.20
N ILE A 275 4.68 -7.47 -43.43
CA ILE A 275 4.14 -7.25 -44.80
C ILE A 275 5.13 -6.45 -45.64
N HIS A 276 5.73 -5.40 -45.06
CA HIS A 276 6.77 -4.63 -45.74
C HIS A 276 7.96 -5.49 -46.15
N TYR A 277 8.44 -6.38 -45.25
CA TYR A 277 9.51 -7.31 -45.53
C TYR A 277 9.16 -8.29 -46.66
N LEU A 278 7.94 -8.83 -46.65
CA LEU A 278 7.50 -9.74 -47.74
C LEU A 278 7.42 -9.04 -49.10
N ARG A 279 7.04 -7.74 -49.10
CA ARG A 279 6.83 -7.00 -50.34
C ARG A 279 8.09 -6.34 -50.88
N PHE A 280 8.96 -5.85 -50.00
CA PHE A 280 10.13 -5.05 -50.32
C PHE A 280 11.45 -5.60 -49.73
N GLY A 281 11.40 -6.72 -49.01
CA GLY A 281 12.59 -7.35 -48.45
C GLY A 281 13.57 -7.86 -49.49
N PRO A 282 14.81 -8.19 -49.10
CA PRO A 282 15.81 -8.66 -50.02
C PRO A 282 15.31 -9.94 -50.69
N LYS A 283 15.13 -9.88 -52.02
CA LYS A 283 14.92 -11.06 -52.81
C LYS A 283 16.22 -11.85 -52.82
N VAL A 284 16.18 -13.08 -52.33
CA VAL A 284 17.33 -14.00 -52.46
C VAL A 284 17.59 -14.12 -53.95
N VAL A 285 18.65 -13.45 -54.45
CA VAL A 285 19.16 -13.67 -55.78
C VAL A 285 19.79 -15.06 -55.68
N LYS A 286 19.19 -16.05 -56.36
CA LYS A 286 19.87 -17.29 -56.61
C LYS A 286 21.06 -16.90 -57.46
N GLU A 287 22.27 -17.00 -56.94
CA GLU A 287 23.47 -17.02 -57.75
C GLU A 287 23.30 -18.21 -58.68
N ASP A 288 23.08 -17.92 -59.95
CA ASP A 288 23.05 -18.90 -61.00
C ASP A 288 24.41 -19.57 -60.97
N GLU A 289 24.42 -20.92 -60.95
CA GLU A 289 25.54 -21.80 -61.28
C GLU A 289 25.95 -21.46 -62.69
N GLN A 290 26.80 -20.47 -62.88
CA GLN A 290 27.50 -20.28 -64.14
C GLN A 290 28.71 -21.18 -64.18
N GLU A 291 28.44 -22.41 -64.69
CA GLU A 291 29.21 -23.07 -65.75
C GLU A 291 30.72 -23.02 -65.65
N SER A 292 31.24 -24.07 -65.10
CA SER A 292 32.51 -24.61 -65.52
C SER A 292 32.33 -25.34 -66.88
N HIS A 293 32.37 -24.58 -67.94
CA HIS A 293 32.63 -25.17 -69.28
C HIS A 293 33.60 -24.31 -70.05
N GLY A 294 34.68 -24.88 -70.38
CA GLY A 294 35.62 -24.42 -71.38
C GLY A 294 37.04 -24.50 -70.91
N GLY A 295 37.83 -25.26 -71.33
CA GLY A 295 38.06 -25.92 -72.64
C GLY A 295 39.53 -26.11 -72.71
N SER A 296 39.90 -27.30 -72.95
CA SER A 296 41.23 -27.78 -73.46
C SER A 296 41.65 -27.04 -74.74
N GLN A 297 42.81 -26.43 -74.69
CA GLN A 297 43.81 -26.57 -75.75
C GLN A 297 45.16 -26.12 -75.25
#